data_2e57c28a8ff112a24a95b8151dec65fa
#
_entry.id   2e57c28a8ff112a24a95b8151dec65fa
#
_cell.length_a   1.000
_cell.length_b   1.000
_cell.length_c   1.000
_cell.angle_alpha   90.00
_cell.angle_beta   90.00
_cell.angle_gamma   90.00
#
_symmetry.space_group_name_H-M   'P 1'
#
loop_
_entity.id
_entity.type
_entity.pdbx_description
1 polymer ?
#
loop_
_entity_poly.entity_id
_entity_poly.type
_entity_poly.pdbx_seq_one_letter_code
_entity_poly.pdbx_strand_id
1 'polypeptide(L)'
;HLYAQMPEPTPTVTLDMRQVPLLDILMELEKQTGLFFSYESSLLKELPEVSLSVRDESLSYCLKRLFSPLPIIYRVTGQYIILKRKPRQYTISGFVRDSASYESLLGASVLVKSSRGGTMSNNYGFYSLILPPGKVRLRASYVGFKAMEIEIDLQRDTMIDFPLRSLASL
;
A
#
# COMPACT_ATOMS: atom_id res chain seq x y z
N HIS A 1 -2.62 1.51 -11.96
CA HIS A 1 -3.42 0.87 -13.01
C HIS A 1 -2.56 -0.14 -13.76
N LEU A 2 -2.53 -1.40 -13.31
CA LEU A 2 -1.95 -2.51 -14.04
C LEU A 2 -2.96 -3.67 -14.00
N TYR A 3 -4.01 -3.54 -14.78
CA TYR A 3 -4.79 -4.72 -15.18
C TYR A 3 -4.09 -5.30 -16.40
N ALA A 4 -3.26 -6.35 -16.21
CA ALA A 4 -2.84 -7.18 -17.30
C ALA A 4 -4.11 -7.82 -17.90
N GLN A 5 -4.26 -7.74 -19.22
CA GLN A 5 -5.40 -8.28 -19.95
C GLN A 5 -5.53 -9.78 -19.66
N MET A 6 -6.67 -10.17 -19.14
CA MET A 6 -7.06 -11.57 -19.10
C MET A 6 -7.33 -12.09 -20.52
N PRO A 7 -7.09 -13.38 -20.79
CA PRO A 7 -7.46 -13.95 -22.07
C PRO A 7 -8.97 -13.77 -22.32
N GLU A 8 -9.32 -13.37 -23.53
CA GLU A 8 -10.73 -13.30 -23.97
C GLU A 8 -11.08 -14.58 -24.74
N PRO A 9 -12.20 -15.25 -24.45
CA PRO A 9 -13.19 -14.90 -23.42
C PRO A 9 -12.72 -15.25 -22.01
N THR A 10 -13.07 -14.40 -21.04
CA THR A 10 -12.77 -14.64 -19.62
C THR A 10 -13.56 -15.87 -19.14
N PRO A 11 -12.93 -16.93 -18.60
CA PRO A 11 -13.65 -18.12 -18.15
C PRO A 11 -14.62 -17.77 -17.01
N THR A 12 -15.79 -18.41 -17.02
CA THR A 12 -16.76 -18.31 -15.94
C THR A 12 -16.52 -19.39 -14.89
N VAL A 13 -16.93 -19.10 -13.66
CA VAL A 13 -16.71 -19.92 -12.48
C VAL A 13 -18.00 -20.10 -11.71
N THR A 14 -18.28 -21.32 -11.27
CA THR A 14 -19.35 -21.64 -10.34
C THR A 14 -18.79 -22.45 -9.18
N LEU A 15 -18.83 -21.91 -7.98
CA LEU A 15 -18.43 -22.63 -6.77
C LEU A 15 -19.13 -22.08 -5.52
N ASP A 16 -19.32 -22.93 -4.51
CA ASP A 16 -19.80 -22.54 -3.18
C ASP A 16 -18.90 -23.23 -2.13
N MET A 17 -17.89 -22.51 -1.70
CA MET A 17 -16.92 -22.97 -0.70
C MET A 17 -16.89 -21.98 0.46
N ARG A 18 -17.06 -22.51 1.69
CA ARG A 18 -17.20 -21.69 2.90
C ARG A 18 -16.23 -22.14 3.97
N GLN A 19 -15.53 -21.16 4.56
CA GLN A 19 -14.58 -21.40 5.65
C GLN A 19 -13.59 -22.53 5.33
N VAL A 20 -12.89 -22.39 4.22
CA VAL A 20 -11.88 -23.32 3.75
C VAL A 20 -10.53 -22.63 3.57
N PRO A 21 -9.41 -23.38 3.63
CA PRO A 21 -8.10 -22.85 3.26
C PRO A 21 -8.13 -22.21 1.86
N LEU A 22 -7.44 -21.10 1.69
CA LEU A 22 -7.36 -20.44 0.37
C LEU A 22 -6.90 -21.40 -0.73
N LEU A 23 -5.97 -22.31 -0.41
CA LEU A 23 -5.45 -23.31 -1.33
C LEU A 23 -6.57 -24.13 -2.00
N ASP A 24 -7.58 -24.54 -1.25
CA ASP A 24 -8.66 -25.38 -1.79
C ASP A 24 -9.49 -24.61 -2.84
N ILE A 25 -9.74 -23.32 -2.60
CA ILE A 25 -10.40 -22.46 -3.59
C ILE A 25 -9.52 -22.26 -4.82
N LEU A 26 -8.21 -22.04 -4.64
CA LEU A 26 -7.28 -21.88 -5.78
C LEU A 26 -7.26 -23.14 -6.65
N MET A 27 -7.19 -24.33 -6.06
CA MET A 27 -7.22 -25.60 -6.79
C MET A 27 -8.51 -25.78 -7.58
N GLU A 28 -9.66 -25.41 -7.02
CA GLU A 28 -10.94 -25.51 -7.73
C GLU A 28 -11.02 -24.48 -8.88
N LEU A 29 -10.49 -23.27 -8.68
CA LEU A 29 -10.39 -22.27 -9.74
C LEU A 29 -9.47 -22.74 -10.89
N GLU A 30 -8.31 -23.35 -10.59
CA GLU A 30 -7.41 -23.93 -11.59
C GLU A 30 -8.11 -24.99 -12.44
N LYS A 31 -8.85 -25.89 -11.79
CA LYS A 31 -9.58 -26.97 -12.45
C LYS A 31 -10.66 -26.45 -13.41
N GLN A 32 -11.40 -25.40 -13.02
CA GLN A 32 -12.48 -24.85 -13.83
C GLN A 32 -11.97 -23.95 -14.96
N THR A 33 -10.83 -23.29 -14.79
CA THR A 33 -10.37 -22.25 -15.71
C THR A 33 -9.19 -22.67 -16.58
N GLY A 34 -8.43 -23.70 -16.18
CA GLY A 34 -7.18 -24.10 -16.82
C GLY A 34 -6.03 -23.12 -16.61
N LEU A 35 -6.20 -22.13 -15.72
CA LEU A 35 -5.12 -21.21 -15.33
C LEU A 35 -4.45 -21.72 -14.05
N PHE A 36 -3.19 -21.37 -13.85
CA PHE A 36 -2.37 -21.85 -12.74
C PHE A 36 -2.01 -20.70 -11.79
N PHE A 37 -2.10 -20.95 -10.48
CA PHE A 37 -1.63 -19.99 -9.47
C PHE A 37 -0.16 -20.23 -9.14
N SER A 38 0.62 -19.15 -9.16
CA SER A 38 2.04 -19.15 -8.78
C SER A 38 2.24 -18.26 -7.56
N TYR A 39 2.80 -18.79 -6.48
CA TYR A 39 3.01 -18.10 -5.22
C TYR A 39 4.12 -18.74 -4.41
N GLU A 40 4.68 -17.99 -3.46
CA GLU A 40 5.58 -18.54 -2.44
C GLU A 40 4.78 -19.33 -1.39
N SER A 41 5.24 -20.52 -1.00
CA SER A 41 4.55 -21.41 -0.06
C SER A 41 4.25 -20.76 1.30
N SER A 42 5.07 -19.79 1.72
CA SER A 42 4.86 -19.00 2.94
C SER A 42 3.65 -18.06 2.87
N LEU A 43 3.25 -17.66 1.66
CA LEU A 43 2.16 -16.69 1.47
C LEU A 43 0.83 -17.19 2.01
N LEU A 44 0.53 -18.48 1.85
CA LEU A 44 -0.77 -19.06 2.23
C LEU A 44 -0.83 -19.49 3.70
N LYS A 45 0.31 -19.76 4.34
CA LYS A 45 0.36 -20.33 5.70
C LYS A 45 -0.24 -19.43 6.80
N GLU A 46 -0.20 -18.12 6.60
CA GLU A 46 -0.63 -17.12 7.60
C GLU A 46 -2.00 -16.52 7.29
N LEU A 47 -2.68 -17.04 6.27
CA LEU A 47 -3.97 -16.51 5.87
C LEU A 47 -5.11 -17.19 6.64
N PRO A 48 -6.17 -16.46 6.98
CA PRO A 48 -7.37 -17.05 7.55
C PRO A 48 -8.09 -17.91 6.51
N GLU A 49 -8.98 -18.77 6.96
CA GLU A 49 -9.95 -19.43 6.11
C GLU A 49 -10.80 -18.41 5.38
N VAL A 50 -11.16 -18.75 4.16
CA VAL A 50 -11.89 -17.86 3.24
C VAL A 50 -13.17 -18.52 2.73
N SER A 51 -14.06 -17.71 2.21
CA SER A 51 -15.29 -18.20 1.60
C SER A 51 -15.50 -17.52 0.25
N LEU A 52 -15.87 -18.31 -0.76
CA LEU A 52 -16.26 -17.80 -2.06
C LEU A 52 -17.49 -18.57 -2.56
N SER A 53 -18.61 -17.85 -2.74
CA SER A 53 -19.84 -18.39 -3.31
C SER A 53 -20.19 -17.54 -4.52
N VAL A 54 -20.14 -18.14 -5.69
CA VAL A 54 -20.38 -17.51 -7.01
C VAL A 54 -21.06 -18.50 -7.95
N ARG A 55 -21.88 -17.98 -8.85
CA ARG A 55 -22.54 -18.77 -9.87
C ARG A 55 -22.42 -18.09 -11.23
N ASP A 56 -21.77 -18.75 -12.17
CA ASP A 56 -21.57 -18.29 -13.56
C ASP A 56 -20.95 -16.87 -13.63
N GLU A 57 -20.01 -16.59 -12.73
CA GLU A 57 -19.33 -15.30 -12.63
C GLU A 57 -17.97 -15.34 -13.35
N SER A 58 -17.55 -14.20 -13.87
CA SER A 58 -16.23 -14.10 -14.51
C SER A 58 -15.11 -14.37 -13.51
N LEU A 59 -14.03 -15.00 -13.96
CA LEU A 59 -12.83 -15.21 -13.11
C LEU A 59 -12.30 -13.90 -12.54
N SER A 60 -12.35 -12.81 -13.30
CA SER A 60 -11.93 -11.49 -12.85
C SER A 60 -12.72 -11.02 -11.63
N TYR A 61 -14.03 -11.22 -11.64
CA TYR A 61 -14.90 -10.92 -10.51
C TYR A 61 -14.56 -11.80 -9.29
N CYS A 62 -14.38 -13.11 -9.53
CA CYS A 62 -14.02 -14.06 -8.48
C CYS A 62 -12.71 -13.69 -7.78
N LEU A 63 -11.66 -13.40 -8.56
CA LEU A 63 -10.34 -13.01 -8.03
C LEU A 63 -10.42 -11.71 -7.22
N LYS A 64 -11.13 -10.71 -7.75
CA LYS A 64 -11.33 -9.43 -7.03
C LYS A 64 -12.05 -9.65 -5.70
N ARG A 65 -13.11 -10.44 -5.69
CA ARG A 65 -13.89 -10.74 -4.47
C ARG A 65 -13.08 -11.54 -3.47
N LEU A 66 -12.33 -12.56 -3.93
CA LEU A 66 -11.51 -13.45 -3.10
C LEU A 66 -10.35 -12.71 -2.44
N PHE A 67 -9.62 -11.87 -3.20
CA PHE A 67 -8.40 -11.23 -2.71
C PHE A 67 -8.62 -9.85 -2.09
N SER A 68 -9.79 -9.22 -2.28
CA SER A 68 -10.07 -7.89 -1.70
C SER A 68 -9.87 -7.81 -0.17
N PRO A 69 -10.32 -8.78 0.65
CA PRO A 69 -10.13 -8.76 2.10
C PRO A 69 -8.74 -9.27 2.54
N LEU A 70 -7.95 -9.84 1.63
CA LEU A 70 -6.67 -10.46 1.94
C LEU A 70 -5.49 -9.51 1.66
N PRO A 71 -4.37 -9.68 2.38
CA PRO A 71 -3.15 -8.93 2.11
C PRO A 71 -2.41 -9.50 0.88
N ILE A 72 -3.12 -9.71 -0.22
CA ILE A 72 -2.63 -10.28 -1.47
C ILE A 72 -2.89 -9.31 -2.62
N ILE A 73 -1.90 -9.19 -3.49
CA ILE A 73 -2.03 -8.63 -4.84
C ILE A 73 -1.79 -9.74 -5.84
N TYR A 74 -2.43 -9.66 -7.00
CA TYR A 74 -2.23 -10.63 -8.07
C TYR A 74 -1.98 -9.95 -9.42
N ARG A 75 -1.30 -10.69 -10.30
CA ARG A 75 -1.08 -10.32 -11.70
C ARG A 75 -1.35 -11.52 -12.57
N VAL A 76 -2.11 -11.33 -13.64
CA VAL A 76 -2.31 -12.36 -14.68
C VAL A 76 -1.25 -12.18 -15.76
N THR A 77 -0.58 -13.27 -16.13
CA THR A 77 0.46 -13.29 -17.16
C THR A 77 0.35 -14.61 -17.93
N GLY A 78 -0.22 -14.56 -19.14
CA GLY A 78 -0.53 -15.77 -19.90
C GLY A 78 -1.46 -16.71 -19.14
N GLN A 79 -1.04 -17.93 -18.90
CA GLN A 79 -1.80 -18.94 -18.15
C GLN A 79 -1.54 -18.90 -16.63
N TYR A 80 -0.76 -17.93 -16.14
CA TYR A 80 -0.38 -17.86 -14.73
C TYR A 80 -1.03 -16.67 -14.04
N ILE A 81 -1.51 -16.90 -12.81
CA ILE A 81 -1.97 -15.88 -11.86
C ILE A 81 -0.94 -15.84 -10.74
N ILE A 82 -0.08 -14.83 -10.77
CA ILE A 82 1.01 -14.67 -9.81
C ILE A 82 0.48 -13.94 -8.60
N LEU A 83 0.54 -14.58 -7.42
CA LEU A 83 0.13 -14.00 -6.15
C LEU A 83 1.35 -13.49 -5.38
N LYS A 84 1.23 -12.30 -4.80
CA LYS A 84 2.26 -11.72 -3.92
C LYS A 84 1.61 -11.11 -2.69
N ARG A 85 2.35 -11.05 -1.57
CA ARG A 85 1.91 -10.30 -0.41
C ARG A 85 1.79 -8.83 -0.75
N LYS A 86 0.67 -8.22 -0.38
CA LYS A 86 0.51 -6.76 -0.49
C LYS A 86 1.55 -6.09 0.40
N PRO A 87 2.34 -5.16 -0.13
CA PRO A 87 3.31 -4.44 0.67
C PRO A 87 2.60 -3.73 1.83
N ARG A 88 3.13 -3.88 3.04
CA ARG A 88 2.69 -3.05 4.17
C ARG A 88 3.05 -1.60 3.88
N GLN A 89 2.18 -0.70 4.28
CA GLN A 89 2.40 0.73 4.20
C GLN A 89 1.96 1.36 5.51
N TYR A 90 2.69 2.38 5.93
CA TYR A 90 2.39 3.14 7.13
C TYR A 90 2.32 4.62 6.80
N THR A 91 1.52 5.34 7.57
CA THR A 91 1.35 6.78 7.44
C THR A 91 2.31 7.49 8.38
N ILE A 92 3.09 8.43 7.81
CA ILE A 92 3.78 9.45 8.59
C ILE A 92 3.00 10.73 8.42
N SER A 93 2.57 11.35 9.51
CA SER A 93 1.87 12.63 9.50
C SER A 93 2.41 13.55 10.59
N GLY A 94 2.05 14.83 10.56
CA GLY A 94 2.46 15.79 11.55
C GLY A 94 2.31 17.22 11.06
N PHE A 95 2.92 18.16 11.76
CA PHE A 95 2.84 19.57 11.46
C PHE A 95 4.21 20.16 11.18
N VAL A 96 4.27 21.08 10.22
CA VAL A 96 5.45 21.92 10.00
C VAL A 96 5.11 23.31 10.53
N ARG A 97 5.89 23.80 11.52
CA ARG A 97 5.67 25.05 12.22
C ARG A 97 6.96 25.81 12.43
N ASP A 98 6.84 27.14 12.60
CA ASP A 98 7.93 27.94 13.13
C ASP A 98 8.22 27.53 14.58
N SER A 99 9.47 27.25 14.90
CA SER A 99 9.88 26.84 16.25
C SER A 99 9.77 27.95 17.31
N ALA A 100 9.71 29.23 16.90
CA ALA A 100 9.66 30.38 17.80
C ALA A 100 8.22 30.87 17.99
N SER A 101 7.47 31.07 16.90
CA SER A 101 6.10 31.61 16.94
C SER A 101 5.01 30.55 17.03
N TYR A 102 5.35 29.27 16.74
CA TYR A 102 4.41 28.15 16.58
C TYR A 102 3.42 28.31 15.43
N GLU A 103 3.63 29.31 14.56
CA GLU A 103 2.80 29.50 13.38
C GLU A 103 2.95 28.34 12.41
N SER A 104 1.83 27.97 11.79
CA SER A 104 1.78 26.92 10.78
C SER A 104 2.45 27.39 9.48
N LEU A 105 3.38 26.59 8.95
CA LEU A 105 4.07 26.89 7.71
C LEU A 105 3.34 26.18 6.55
N LEU A 106 2.48 26.96 5.86
CA LEU A 106 1.74 26.52 4.67
C LEU A 106 2.70 26.31 3.48
N GLY A 107 2.59 25.18 2.80
CA GLY A 107 3.40 24.89 1.60
C GLY A 107 4.85 24.52 1.92
N ALA A 108 5.16 24.20 3.17
CA ALA A 108 6.46 23.63 3.51
C ALA A 108 6.62 22.27 2.85
N SER A 109 7.78 22.01 2.26
CA SER A 109 8.10 20.78 1.56
C SER A 109 8.60 19.72 2.55
N VAL A 110 8.02 18.52 2.53
CA VAL A 110 8.48 17.35 3.28
C VAL A 110 8.85 16.25 2.28
N LEU A 111 10.14 16.01 2.10
CA LEU A 111 10.69 15.10 1.10
C LEU A 111 11.26 13.84 1.73
N VAL A 112 11.12 12.72 1.03
CA VAL A 112 11.77 11.45 1.36
C VAL A 112 13.10 11.39 0.62
N LYS A 113 14.22 11.44 1.37
CA LYS A 113 15.58 11.50 0.78
C LYS A 113 15.98 10.26 -0.02
N SER A 114 15.41 9.12 0.30
CA SER A 114 15.71 7.82 -0.36
C SER A 114 14.87 7.58 -1.62
N SER A 115 13.90 8.44 -1.92
CA SER A 115 13.02 8.31 -3.08
C SER A 115 12.70 9.69 -3.67
N ARG A 116 12.06 9.71 -4.85
CA ARG A 116 11.54 10.97 -5.44
C ARG A 116 10.17 11.37 -4.85
N GLY A 117 9.79 10.80 -3.70
CA GLY A 117 8.51 11.06 -3.05
C GLY A 117 8.58 12.22 -2.07
N GLY A 118 7.43 12.86 -1.86
CA GLY A 118 7.28 13.92 -0.89
C GLY A 118 5.87 14.48 -0.89
N THR A 119 5.61 15.43 -0.02
CA THR A 119 4.35 16.16 0.11
C THR A 119 4.63 17.59 0.53
N MET A 120 3.58 18.41 0.55
CA MET A 120 3.61 19.78 1.07
C MET A 120 2.61 19.92 2.20
N SER A 121 2.92 20.75 3.18
CA SER A 121 1.99 21.06 4.26
C SER A 121 0.79 21.88 3.76
N ASN A 122 -0.38 21.61 4.31
CA ASN A 122 -1.62 22.35 4.01
C ASN A 122 -1.71 23.68 4.80
N ASN A 123 -2.86 24.35 4.73
CA ASN A 123 -3.12 25.64 5.38
C ASN A 123 -2.93 25.63 6.92
N TYR A 124 -2.98 24.45 7.53
CA TYR A 124 -2.77 24.24 8.96
C TYR A 124 -1.35 23.78 9.29
N GLY A 125 -0.45 23.75 8.30
CA GLY A 125 0.88 23.18 8.45
C GLY A 125 0.91 21.66 8.49
N PHE A 126 -0.23 20.97 8.34
CA PHE A 126 -0.32 19.52 8.39
C PHE A 126 0.19 18.88 7.10
N TYR A 127 0.95 17.80 7.25
CA TYR A 127 1.39 16.96 6.14
C TYR A 127 1.10 15.48 6.42
N SER A 128 1.02 14.67 5.36
CA SER A 128 0.85 13.23 5.44
C SER A 128 1.58 12.54 4.27
N LEU A 129 2.25 11.43 4.56
CA LEU A 129 2.96 10.57 3.60
C LEU A 129 2.65 9.11 3.90
N ILE A 130 2.42 8.31 2.86
CA ILE A 130 2.25 6.86 2.97
C ILE A 130 3.50 6.20 2.41
N LEU A 131 4.21 5.43 3.24
CA LEU A 131 5.52 4.86 2.92
C LEU A 131 5.59 3.38 3.32
N PRO A 132 6.45 2.58 2.65
CA PRO A 132 6.74 1.22 3.10
C PRO A 132 7.47 1.23 4.45
N PRO A 133 7.42 0.11 5.22
CA PRO A 133 8.20 -0.04 6.43
C PRO A 133 9.70 0.02 6.16
N GLY A 134 10.47 0.41 7.17
CA GLY A 134 11.93 0.45 7.15
C GLY A 134 12.52 1.82 7.44
N LYS A 135 13.82 1.96 7.22
CA LYS A 135 14.53 3.21 7.47
C LYS A 135 14.13 4.29 6.47
N VAL A 136 13.61 5.38 6.97
CA VAL A 136 13.15 6.54 6.21
C VAL A 136 13.86 7.78 6.71
N ARG A 137 14.44 8.55 5.79
CA ARG A 137 15.00 9.88 6.07
C ARG A 137 14.11 10.93 5.42
N LEU A 138 13.50 11.78 6.26
CA LEU A 138 12.66 12.89 5.85
C LEU A 138 13.44 14.19 5.96
N ARG A 139 13.19 15.12 5.03
CA ARG A 139 13.68 16.49 5.07
C ARG A 139 12.50 17.44 4.92
N ALA A 140 12.28 18.26 5.95
CA ALA A 140 11.37 19.39 5.89
C ALA A 140 12.13 20.68 5.55
N SER A 141 11.56 21.50 4.66
CA SER A 141 12.15 22.78 4.27
C SER A 141 11.07 23.80 3.93
N TYR A 142 11.36 25.07 4.21
CA TYR A 142 10.51 26.20 3.90
C TYR A 142 11.38 27.42 3.59
N VAL A 143 10.90 28.32 2.72
CA VAL A 143 11.65 29.53 2.32
C VAL A 143 11.89 30.41 3.54
N GLY A 144 13.13 30.84 3.78
CA GLY A 144 13.52 31.64 4.92
C GLY A 144 13.74 30.85 6.23
N PHE A 145 13.69 29.52 6.17
CA PHE A 145 13.90 28.65 7.33
C PHE A 145 15.04 27.66 7.11
N LYS A 146 15.70 27.30 8.21
CA LYS A 146 16.71 26.23 8.20
C LYS A 146 16.01 24.89 8.02
N ALA A 147 16.40 24.14 7.00
CA ALA A 147 15.85 22.80 6.76
C ALA A 147 16.20 21.85 7.91
N MET A 148 15.28 20.94 8.23
CA MET A 148 15.42 19.91 9.27
C MET A 148 15.32 18.52 8.64
N GLU A 149 16.21 17.62 9.06
CA GLU A 149 16.20 16.22 8.64
C GLU A 149 16.01 15.30 9.85
N ILE A 150 15.22 14.25 9.67
CA ILE A 150 14.95 13.22 10.66
C ILE A 150 15.09 11.86 9.98
N GLU A 151 15.72 10.92 10.67
CA GLU A 151 15.76 9.51 10.27
C GLU A 151 15.00 8.67 11.29
N ILE A 152 14.12 7.79 10.79
CA ILE A 152 13.32 6.89 11.61
C ILE A 152 13.30 5.49 11.01
N ASP A 153 13.02 4.49 11.83
CA ASP A 153 12.63 3.15 11.38
C ASP A 153 11.11 3.03 11.46
N LEU A 154 10.45 3.12 10.29
CA LEU A 154 9.00 3.14 10.17
C LEU A 154 8.42 1.73 10.27
N GLN A 155 7.83 1.39 11.43
CA GLN A 155 7.23 0.07 11.70
C GLN A 155 5.72 0.15 11.99
N ARG A 156 5.17 1.36 12.09
CA ARG A 156 3.76 1.67 12.37
C ARG A 156 3.44 3.10 11.95
N ASP A 157 2.16 3.44 11.91
CA ASP A 157 1.73 4.83 11.73
C ASP A 157 2.37 5.70 12.80
N THR A 158 2.98 6.81 12.38
CA THR A 158 3.84 7.62 13.23
C THR A 158 3.55 9.10 13.00
N MET A 159 3.49 9.87 14.08
CA MET A 159 3.36 11.33 14.01
C MET A 159 4.73 11.97 14.27
N ILE A 160 5.13 12.89 13.39
CA ILE A 160 6.40 13.62 13.47
C ILE A 160 6.14 15.09 13.12
N ASP A 161 6.42 15.97 14.06
CA ASP A 161 6.37 17.41 13.83
C ASP A 161 7.74 17.96 13.44
N PHE A 162 7.74 18.96 12.55
CA PHE A 162 8.93 19.68 12.11
C PHE A 162 8.90 21.14 12.61
N PRO A 163 9.49 21.44 13.78
CA PRO A 163 9.69 22.82 14.24
C PRO A 163 10.88 23.42 13.49
N LEU A 164 10.61 24.17 12.42
CA LEU A 164 11.66 24.82 11.62
C LEU A 164 12.07 26.16 12.26
N ARG A 165 13.37 26.44 12.25
CA ARG A 165 13.92 27.70 12.75
C ARG A 165 14.07 28.72 11.65
N SER A 166 13.55 29.95 11.84
CA SER A 166 13.73 31.06 10.90
C SER A 166 15.20 31.46 10.80
N LEU A 167 15.64 31.73 9.57
CA LEU A 167 17.00 32.24 9.29
C LEU A 167 17.15 33.72 9.69
N ALA A 168 16.05 34.47 9.81
CA ALA A 168 16.05 35.85 10.28
C ALA A 168 16.27 35.98 11.79
N SER A 169 16.20 34.89 12.55
CA SER A 169 16.42 34.83 14.01
C SER A 169 17.84 34.38 14.37
N LEU A 170 18.77 34.37 13.41
CA LEU A 170 20.19 34.18 13.57
C LEU A 170 20.88 35.53 13.50
#